data_1ffac84415fbc53c9e46d9845cc8fc88
#
_entry.id   1ffac84415fbc53c9e46d9845cc8fc88
#
_cell.length_a   1.000
_cell.length_b   1.000
_cell.length_c   1.000
_cell.angle_alpha   90.00
_cell.angle_beta   90.00
_cell.angle_gamma   90.00
#
_symmetry.space_group_name_H-M   'P 1'
#
loop_
_entity.id
_entity.type
_entity.pdbx_description
1 polymer ?
#
loop_
_entity_poly.entity_id
_entity_poly.type
_entity_poly.pdbx_seq_one_letter_code
_entity_poly.pdbx_strand_id
1 'polypeptide(L)'
;PFIKDHDVIIIDLPGFGKSEEPKNAWNVNDYVEMLHTLIKKLKLKNVSLIGHSYGGKICLLYASKYEVQKLVLLASPYKKEIKKDSLKLKTLRTLKKVPILNKLENFAKSHIGSTDYKNASPIMREILVNTVNMDITEEAKKVKAPTLLIWGTNDEAVSIEEAYELERIMKDAGLVVYDGSTHYAYLEDLGKTISVLKSFLN
;
A
#
# COMPACT_ATOMS: atom_id res chain seq x y z
N PRO A 1 -21.15 1.10 -11.01
CA PRO A 1 -21.92 2.19 -11.62
C PRO A 1 -21.15 2.97 -12.67
N PHE A 2 -19.81 3.10 -12.59
CA PHE A 2 -18.94 3.77 -13.59
C PHE A 2 -18.23 2.80 -14.56
N ILE A 3 -18.48 1.51 -14.46
CA ILE A 3 -17.95 0.49 -15.41
C ILE A 3 -18.50 0.69 -16.85
N LYS A 4 -19.60 1.45 -16.99
CA LYS A 4 -20.18 1.73 -18.33
C LYS A 4 -19.29 2.65 -19.18
N ASP A 5 -18.48 3.48 -18.51
CA ASP A 5 -17.70 4.53 -19.14
C ASP A 5 -16.18 4.21 -19.15
N HIS A 6 -15.78 3.12 -18.50
CA HIS A 6 -14.38 2.69 -18.37
C HIS A 6 -14.24 1.18 -18.50
N ASP A 7 -13.18 0.74 -19.16
CA ASP A 7 -12.70 -0.64 -19.05
C ASP A 7 -12.00 -0.82 -17.70
N VAL A 8 -12.43 -1.81 -16.93
CA VAL A 8 -11.88 -2.07 -15.59
C VAL A 8 -11.13 -3.40 -15.58
N ILE A 9 -9.86 -3.34 -15.18
CA ILE A 9 -9.00 -4.51 -15.00
C ILE A 9 -8.65 -4.61 -13.52
N ILE A 10 -9.03 -5.72 -12.89
CA ILE A 10 -8.70 -6.03 -11.51
C ILE A 10 -7.60 -7.09 -11.52
N ILE A 11 -6.51 -6.82 -10.80
CA ILE A 11 -5.32 -7.66 -10.79
C ILE A 11 -5.13 -8.25 -9.40
N ASP A 12 -5.08 -9.57 -9.31
CA ASP A 12 -4.45 -10.24 -8.19
C ASP A 12 -2.94 -10.19 -8.40
N LEU A 13 -2.24 -9.45 -7.56
CA LEU A 13 -0.77 -9.34 -7.64
C LEU A 13 -0.11 -10.70 -7.39
N PRO A 14 1.06 -11.00 -8.00
CA PRO A 14 1.80 -12.22 -7.72
C PRO A 14 1.99 -12.45 -6.21
N GLY A 15 1.55 -13.63 -5.74
CA GLY A 15 1.51 -13.98 -4.32
C GLY A 15 0.26 -13.53 -3.56
N PHE A 16 -0.70 -12.88 -4.23
CA PHE A 16 -1.96 -12.45 -3.63
C PHE A 16 -3.15 -13.05 -4.38
N GLY A 17 -4.29 -13.18 -3.67
CA GLY A 17 -5.54 -13.68 -4.25
C GLY A 17 -5.37 -15.06 -4.88
N LYS A 18 -5.63 -15.16 -6.19
CA LYS A 18 -5.50 -16.41 -6.97
C LYS A 18 -4.20 -16.49 -7.79
N SER A 19 -3.36 -15.45 -7.75
CA SER A 19 -2.09 -15.44 -8.45
C SER A 19 -1.04 -16.26 -7.71
N GLU A 20 -0.24 -17.01 -8.49
CA GLU A 20 0.89 -17.78 -7.95
C GLU A 20 1.93 -16.87 -7.29
N GLU A 21 2.63 -17.40 -6.30
CA GLU A 21 3.75 -16.72 -5.66
C GLU A 21 4.93 -16.59 -6.64
N PRO A 22 5.68 -15.48 -6.58
CA PRO A 22 6.95 -15.38 -7.30
C PRO A 22 7.92 -16.46 -6.84
N LYS A 23 8.78 -16.95 -7.76
CA LYS A 23 9.81 -17.94 -7.43
C LYS A 23 10.86 -17.42 -6.43
N ASN A 24 11.07 -16.11 -6.39
CA ASN A 24 11.98 -15.40 -5.49
C ASN A 24 11.26 -14.23 -4.85
N ALA A 25 11.78 -13.74 -3.72
CA ALA A 25 11.22 -12.57 -3.07
C ALA A 25 11.36 -11.31 -3.95
N TRP A 26 10.23 -10.72 -4.30
CA TRP A 26 10.14 -9.48 -5.04
C TRP A 26 10.21 -8.26 -4.11
N ASN A 27 10.68 -7.16 -4.64
CA ASN A 27 10.52 -5.84 -4.05
C ASN A 27 9.46 -5.03 -4.81
N VAL A 28 9.15 -3.82 -4.35
CA VAL A 28 8.10 -2.98 -4.98
C VAL A 28 8.42 -2.64 -6.44
N ASN A 29 9.70 -2.50 -6.81
CA ASN A 29 10.07 -2.23 -8.20
C ASN A 29 9.75 -3.41 -9.12
N ASP A 30 9.90 -4.65 -8.66
CA ASP A 30 9.58 -5.85 -9.45
C ASP A 30 8.08 -5.87 -9.80
N TYR A 31 7.22 -5.50 -8.85
CA TYR A 31 5.77 -5.35 -9.10
C TYR A 31 5.47 -4.20 -10.06
N VAL A 32 6.20 -3.09 -9.98
CA VAL A 32 6.06 -1.97 -10.93
C VAL A 32 6.41 -2.41 -12.35
N GLU A 33 7.51 -3.14 -12.53
CA GLU A 33 7.93 -3.64 -13.85
C GLU A 33 6.96 -4.70 -14.40
N MET A 34 6.41 -5.56 -13.54
CA MET A 34 5.33 -6.48 -13.91
C MET A 34 4.11 -5.72 -14.39
N LEU A 35 3.65 -4.70 -13.65
CA LEU A 35 2.50 -3.88 -14.03
C LEU A 35 2.77 -3.15 -15.36
N HIS A 36 3.97 -2.59 -15.54
CA HIS A 36 4.36 -1.93 -16.79
C HIS A 36 4.33 -2.89 -17.98
N THR A 37 4.85 -4.10 -17.79
CA THR A 37 4.83 -5.16 -18.81
C THR A 37 3.40 -5.56 -19.16
N LEU A 38 2.52 -5.69 -18.16
CA LEU A 38 1.11 -6.03 -18.36
C LEU A 38 0.39 -4.95 -19.17
N ILE A 39 0.54 -3.67 -18.79
CA ILE A 39 -0.07 -2.53 -19.50
C ILE A 39 0.38 -2.50 -20.96
N LYS A 40 1.68 -2.69 -21.22
CA LYS A 40 2.23 -2.77 -22.58
C LYS A 40 1.69 -3.96 -23.37
N LYS A 41 1.69 -5.16 -22.76
CA LYS A 41 1.24 -6.39 -23.41
C LYS A 41 -0.24 -6.31 -23.79
N LEU A 42 -1.06 -5.71 -22.95
CA LEU A 42 -2.48 -5.48 -23.22
C LEU A 42 -2.73 -4.24 -24.09
N LYS A 43 -1.69 -3.48 -24.45
CA LYS A 43 -1.76 -2.25 -25.26
C LYS A 43 -2.74 -1.21 -24.69
N LEU A 44 -2.81 -1.13 -23.35
CA LEU A 44 -3.71 -0.19 -22.68
C LEU A 44 -3.25 1.25 -22.91
N LYS A 45 -4.23 2.15 -23.07
CA LYS A 45 -4.02 3.58 -23.26
C LYS A 45 -4.84 4.34 -22.22
N ASN A 46 -4.41 5.55 -21.87
CA ASN A 46 -5.12 6.42 -20.93
C ASN A 46 -5.38 5.72 -19.59
N VAL A 47 -4.35 5.08 -19.04
CA VAL A 47 -4.47 4.24 -17.84
C VAL A 47 -4.62 5.12 -16.62
N SER A 48 -5.66 4.90 -15.83
CA SER A 48 -5.77 5.37 -14.45
C SER A 48 -5.52 4.21 -13.50
N LEU A 49 -4.80 4.47 -12.41
CA LEU A 49 -4.47 3.45 -11.42
C LEU A 49 -5.24 3.68 -10.13
N ILE A 50 -5.77 2.62 -9.57
CA ILE A 50 -6.40 2.61 -8.24
C ILE A 50 -5.70 1.54 -7.42
N GLY A 51 -5.14 1.90 -6.27
CA GLY A 51 -4.47 0.96 -5.39
C GLY A 51 -4.82 1.16 -3.93
N HIS A 52 -5.06 0.04 -3.22
CA HIS A 52 -5.26 0.02 -1.78
C HIS A 52 -4.01 -0.50 -1.08
N SER A 53 -3.61 0.16 0.00
CA SER A 53 -2.53 -0.29 0.87
C SER A 53 -1.25 -0.60 0.07
N TYR A 54 -0.76 -1.85 0.10
CA TYR A 54 0.39 -2.30 -0.68
C TYR A 54 0.24 -2.02 -2.19
N GLY A 55 -0.95 -2.32 -2.75
CA GLY A 55 -1.25 -2.02 -4.15
C GLY A 55 -1.14 -0.53 -4.47
N GLY A 56 -1.50 0.33 -3.52
CA GLY A 56 -1.34 1.78 -3.65
C GLY A 56 0.12 2.22 -3.69
N LYS A 57 0.99 1.60 -2.89
CA LYS A 57 2.44 1.86 -2.94
C LYS A 57 3.04 1.51 -4.30
N ILE A 58 2.60 0.40 -4.91
CA ILE A 58 3.00 0.03 -6.27
C ILE A 58 2.50 1.06 -7.28
N CYS A 59 1.22 1.47 -7.19
CA CYS A 59 0.62 2.46 -8.09
C CYS A 59 1.35 3.82 -7.98
N LEU A 60 1.66 4.26 -6.78
CA LEU A 60 2.40 5.50 -6.52
C LEU A 60 3.81 5.46 -7.14
N LEU A 61 4.55 4.37 -6.89
CA LEU A 61 5.88 4.18 -7.46
C LEU A 61 5.82 4.06 -8.99
N TYR A 62 4.80 3.41 -9.53
CA TYR A 62 4.56 3.35 -10.97
C TYR A 62 4.37 4.75 -11.56
N ALA A 63 3.45 5.53 -10.99
CA ALA A 63 3.11 6.88 -11.47
C ALA A 63 4.28 7.88 -11.38
N SER A 64 5.27 7.60 -10.51
CA SER A 64 6.50 8.40 -10.45
C SER A 64 7.46 8.15 -11.60
N LYS A 65 7.34 6.98 -12.27
CA LYS A 65 8.24 6.53 -13.36
C LYS A 65 7.58 6.58 -14.73
N TYR A 66 6.29 6.29 -14.78
CA TYR A 66 5.52 6.15 -16.00
C TYR A 66 4.30 7.06 -15.99
N GLU A 67 3.89 7.52 -17.15
CA GLU A 67 2.72 8.36 -17.29
C GLU A 67 1.44 7.56 -17.00
N VAL A 68 0.55 8.17 -16.20
CA VAL A 68 -0.81 7.70 -15.94
C VAL A 68 -1.77 8.87 -16.05
N GLN A 69 -3.01 8.60 -16.40
CA GLN A 69 -4.03 9.65 -16.57
C GLN A 69 -4.47 10.20 -15.21
N LYS A 70 -4.77 9.33 -14.27
CA LYS A 70 -5.16 9.66 -12.89
C LYS A 70 -4.67 8.59 -11.92
N LEU A 71 -4.45 8.97 -10.67
CA LEU A 71 -4.02 8.07 -9.61
C LEU A 71 -4.99 8.14 -8.43
N VAL A 72 -5.43 7.00 -7.92
CA VAL A 72 -6.23 6.91 -6.70
C VAL A 72 -5.51 6.03 -5.69
N LEU A 73 -5.26 6.58 -4.52
CA LEU A 73 -4.58 5.91 -3.43
C LEU A 73 -5.53 5.76 -2.24
N LEU A 74 -5.80 4.51 -1.87
CA LEU A 74 -6.69 4.13 -0.79
C LEU A 74 -5.82 3.64 0.37
N ALA A 75 -5.68 4.42 1.43
CA ALA A 75 -4.91 4.06 2.63
C ALA A 75 -3.52 3.49 2.30
N SER A 76 -2.74 4.18 1.48
CA SER A 76 -1.52 3.65 0.84
C SER A 76 -0.24 4.14 1.53
N PRO A 77 0.56 3.26 2.15
CA PRO A 77 1.83 3.66 2.77
C PRO A 77 2.84 4.06 1.69
N TYR A 78 3.64 5.06 1.97
CA TYR A 78 4.72 5.50 1.07
C TYR A 78 6.07 5.62 1.77
N LYS A 79 6.07 5.80 3.08
CA LYS A 79 7.27 5.85 3.90
C LYS A 79 7.74 4.46 4.30
N LYS A 80 8.98 4.40 4.75
CA LYS A 80 9.46 3.28 5.54
C LYS A 80 8.70 3.23 6.86
N GLU A 81 8.14 2.07 7.19
CA GLU A 81 7.50 1.88 8.47
C GLU A 81 8.54 1.99 9.61
N ILE A 82 8.48 3.09 10.36
CA ILE A 82 9.24 3.23 11.59
C ILE A 82 8.43 2.50 12.67
N LYS A 83 8.74 1.24 12.93
CA LYS A 83 8.20 0.57 14.12
C LYS A 83 8.55 1.45 15.32
N LYS A 84 7.56 2.15 15.86
CA LYS A 84 7.70 2.75 17.20
C LYS A 84 8.07 1.58 18.11
N ASP A 85 9.34 1.49 18.51
CA ASP A 85 9.80 0.50 19.49
C ASP A 85 8.85 0.62 20.69
N SER A 86 7.90 -0.29 20.78
CA SER A 86 7.03 -0.34 21.95
C SER A 86 7.97 -0.42 23.14
N LEU A 87 7.67 0.32 24.21
CA LEU A 87 8.48 0.29 25.45
C LEU A 87 8.75 -1.16 25.90
N LYS A 88 7.80 -2.08 25.60
CA LYS A 88 7.92 -3.53 25.81
C LYS A 88 9.03 -4.19 24.99
N LEU A 89 9.33 -3.71 23.77
CA LEU A 89 10.44 -4.23 22.94
C LEU A 89 11.80 -3.69 23.38
N LYS A 90 11.88 -2.46 23.92
CA LYS A 90 13.11 -1.91 24.51
C LYS A 90 13.52 -2.68 25.77
N THR A 91 12.56 -3.03 26.63
CA THR A 91 12.84 -3.84 27.83
C THR A 91 13.23 -5.28 27.47
N LEU A 92 12.68 -5.87 26.41
CA LEU A 92 13.08 -7.19 25.91
C LEU A 92 14.50 -7.19 25.28
N ARG A 93 14.92 -6.10 24.64
CA ARG A 93 16.28 -5.96 24.08
C ARG A 93 17.38 -5.86 25.16
N THR A 94 17.07 -5.28 26.32
CA THR A 94 18.02 -5.20 27.45
C THR A 94 18.20 -6.54 28.16
N LEU A 95 17.27 -7.47 28.04
CA LEU A 95 17.31 -8.81 28.63
C LEU A 95 18.00 -9.88 27.74
N LYS A 96 18.61 -9.51 26.62
CA LYS A 96 19.23 -10.41 25.62
C LYS A 96 20.41 -11.26 26.12
N LYS A 97 20.73 -11.28 27.39
CA LYS A 97 21.85 -12.09 27.95
C LYS A 97 21.44 -13.47 28.50
N VAL A 98 20.19 -13.92 28.29
CA VAL A 98 19.70 -15.19 28.82
C VAL A 98 19.26 -16.14 27.67
N PRO A 99 19.84 -17.34 27.54
CA PRO A 99 19.57 -18.28 26.41
C PRO A 99 18.13 -18.77 26.29
N ILE A 100 17.35 -18.70 27.37
CA ILE A 100 15.93 -19.12 27.39
C ILE A 100 15.00 -18.15 26.61
N LEU A 101 15.46 -16.92 26.33
CA LEU A 101 14.67 -15.88 25.69
C LEU A 101 14.53 -16.03 24.16
N ASN A 102 15.37 -16.84 23.50
CA ASN A 102 15.25 -17.06 22.05
C ASN A 102 13.93 -17.75 21.66
N LYS A 103 13.40 -18.63 22.52
CA LYS A 103 12.07 -19.23 22.33
C LYS A 103 10.92 -18.23 22.56
N LEU A 104 11.08 -17.36 23.55
CA LEU A 104 10.12 -16.28 23.85
C LEU A 104 10.14 -15.17 22.78
N GLU A 105 11.30 -14.87 22.22
CA GLU A 105 11.44 -13.89 21.13
C GLU A 105 10.75 -14.39 19.85
N ASN A 106 10.88 -15.67 19.51
CA ASN A 106 10.18 -16.28 18.39
C ASN A 106 8.65 -16.34 18.63
N PHE A 107 8.24 -16.63 19.87
CA PHE A 107 6.84 -16.60 20.27
C PHE A 107 6.27 -15.16 20.22
N ALA A 108 7.01 -14.16 20.73
CA ALA A 108 6.61 -12.76 20.64
C ALA A 108 6.55 -12.25 19.20
N LYS A 109 7.52 -12.61 18.35
CA LYS A 109 7.52 -12.28 16.91
C LYS A 109 6.34 -12.88 16.16
N SER A 110 5.92 -14.10 16.50
CA SER A 110 4.76 -14.75 15.92
C SER A 110 3.42 -14.11 16.32
N HIS A 111 3.39 -13.34 17.42
CA HIS A 111 2.17 -12.68 17.91
C HIS A 111 2.10 -11.17 17.60
N ILE A 112 3.18 -10.56 17.15
CA ILE A 112 3.29 -9.11 16.90
C ILE A 112 3.18 -8.77 15.41
N GLY A 113 3.23 -9.74 14.50
CA GLY A 113 3.04 -9.52 13.06
C GLY A 113 1.58 -9.34 12.67
N SER A 114 1.31 -8.63 11.56
CA SER A 114 -0.03 -8.60 10.95
C SER A 114 -0.49 -10.03 10.64
N THR A 115 -1.81 -10.23 10.52
CA THR A 115 -2.39 -11.54 10.18
C THR A 115 -1.81 -12.05 8.86
N ASP A 116 -1.63 -11.16 7.88
CA ASP A 116 -1.07 -11.48 6.58
C ASP A 116 0.37 -12.00 6.69
N TYR A 117 1.22 -11.34 7.50
CA TYR A 117 2.59 -11.80 7.74
C TYR A 117 2.66 -13.16 8.43
N LYS A 118 1.77 -13.43 9.38
CA LYS A 118 1.73 -14.71 10.11
C LYS A 118 1.40 -15.88 9.21
N ASN A 119 0.46 -15.68 8.29
CA ASN A 119 -0.05 -16.72 7.39
C ASN A 119 0.76 -16.84 6.09
N ALA A 120 1.65 -15.90 5.80
CA ALA A 120 2.43 -15.85 4.59
C ALA A 120 3.53 -16.94 4.53
N SER A 121 3.84 -17.41 3.32
CA SER A 121 5.01 -18.24 3.03
C SER A 121 6.32 -17.51 3.36
N PRO A 122 7.46 -18.18 3.43
CA PRO A 122 8.76 -17.52 3.60
C PRO A 122 9.04 -16.45 2.56
N ILE A 123 8.72 -16.71 1.28
CA ILE A 123 8.91 -15.76 0.17
C ILE A 123 8.01 -14.54 0.37
N MET A 124 6.72 -14.74 0.69
CA MET A 124 5.79 -13.63 0.90
C MET A 124 6.14 -12.80 2.15
N ARG A 125 6.66 -13.42 3.21
CA ARG A 125 7.17 -12.69 4.37
C ARG A 125 8.32 -11.77 4.01
N GLU A 126 9.26 -12.23 3.18
CA GLU A 126 10.37 -11.42 2.69
C GLU A 126 9.87 -10.27 1.82
N ILE A 127 8.90 -10.51 0.93
CA ILE A 127 8.24 -9.48 0.11
C ILE A 127 7.61 -8.41 1.01
N LEU A 128 6.84 -8.80 2.03
CA LEU A 128 6.21 -7.87 2.97
C LEU A 128 7.26 -7.03 3.72
N VAL A 129 8.36 -7.66 4.18
CA VAL A 129 9.48 -6.95 4.84
C VAL A 129 10.15 -5.96 3.89
N ASN A 130 10.41 -6.35 2.64
CA ASN A 130 10.98 -5.46 1.63
C ASN A 130 10.09 -4.25 1.38
N THR A 131 8.76 -4.45 1.37
CA THR A 131 7.76 -3.41 1.15
C THR A 131 7.72 -2.38 2.28
N VAL A 132 7.64 -2.82 3.53
CA VAL A 132 7.56 -1.90 4.68
C VAL A 132 8.86 -1.15 4.94
N ASN A 133 9.98 -1.68 4.46
CA ASN A 133 11.29 -1.04 4.56
C ASN A 133 11.60 -0.06 3.43
N MET A 134 10.82 -0.06 2.36
CA MET A 134 11.03 0.84 1.23
C MET A 134 10.38 2.19 1.49
N ASP A 135 11.16 3.25 1.46
CA ASP A 135 10.70 4.64 1.46
C ASP A 135 10.64 5.15 0.01
N ILE A 136 9.51 5.71 -0.39
CA ILE A 136 9.28 6.28 -1.72
C ILE A 136 8.80 7.74 -1.66
N THR A 137 9.21 8.46 -0.62
CA THR A 137 8.84 9.87 -0.42
C THR A 137 9.31 10.76 -1.57
N GLU A 138 10.54 10.55 -2.05
CA GLU A 138 11.08 11.34 -3.15
C GLU A 138 10.42 10.98 -4.50
N GLU A 139 9.97 9.75 -4.66
CA GLU A 139 9.20 9.31 -5.81
C GLU A 139 7.80 9.93 -5.82
N ALA A 140 7.14 10.03 -4.67
CA ALA A 140 5.82 10.67 -4.55
C ALA A 140 5.84 12.12 -5.04
N LYS A 141 6.91 12.88 -4.77
CA LYS A 141 7.08 14.25 -5.23
C LYS A 141 7.21 14.38 -6.77
N LYS A 142 7.56 13.29 -7.46
CA LYS A 142 7.74 13.26 -8.93
C LYS A 142 6.44 12.98 -9.69
N VAL A 143 5.41 12.48 -9.01
CA VAL A 143 4.12 12.18 -9.64
C VAL A 143 3.51 13.46 -10.21
N LYS A 144 3.10 13.39 -11.47
CA LYS A 144 2.51 14.51 -12.23
C LYS A 144 1.01 14.36 -12.42
N ALA A 145 0.51 13.13 -12.32
CA ALA A 145 -0.89 12.83 -12.52
C ALA A 145 -1.74 13.40 -11.39
N PRO A 146 -2.93 13.94 -11.70
CA PRO A 146 -3.92 14.25 -10.68
C PRO A 146 -4.14 13.04 -9.78
N THR A 147 -4.08 13.25 -8.47
CA THR A 147 -4.09 12.18 -7.48
C THR A 147 -5.19 12.39 -6.46
N LEU A 148 -6.01 11.37 -6.25
CA LEU A 148 -7.01 11.31 -5.20
C LEU A 148 -6.52 10.41 -4.07
N LEU A 149 -6.52 10.93 -2.85
CA LEU A 149 -6.23 10.19 -1.63
C LEU A 149 -7.55 9.94 -0.88
N ILE A 150 -7.80 8.71 -0.45
CA ILE A 150 -8.96 8.35 0.38
C ILE A 150 -8.44 7.66 1.64
N TRP A 151 -8.85 8.17 2.82
CA TRP A 151 -8.35 7.69 4.10
C TRP A 151 -9.37 7.76 5.21
N GLY A 152 -9.34 6.77 6.11
CA GLY A 152 -10.12 6.75 7.34
C GLY A 152 -9.36 7.40 8.50
N THR A 153 -10.06 8.12 9.37
CA THR A 153 -9.43 8.74 10.56
C THR A 153 -8.98 7.73 11.60
N ASN A 154 -9.57 6.52 11.61
CA ASN A 154 -9.23 5.43 12.53
C ASN A 154 -8.38 4.34 11.86
N ASP A 155 -7.62 4.70 10.81
CA ASP A 155 -6.69 3.76 10.18
C ASP A 155 -5.50 3.49 11.12
N GLU A 156 -5.44 2.27 11.66
CA GLU A 156 -4.36 1.82 12.54
C GLU A 156 -3.15 1.24 11.77
N ALA A 157 -3.31 0.96 10.47
CA ALA A 157 -2.25 0.41 9.64
C ALA A 157 -1.40 1.49 8.99
N VAL A 158 -2.06 2.54 8.45
CA VAL A 158 -1.39 3.71 7.85
C VAL A 158 -2.08 4.96 8.36
N SER A 159 -1.38 5.73 9.19
CA SER A 159 -2.00 6.84 9.91
C SER A 159 -2.49 7.96 8.98
N ILE A 160 -3.54 8.66 9.41
CA ILE A 160 -4.11 9.79 8.65
C ILE A 160 -3.08 10.93 8.49
N GLU A 161 -2.13 11.07 9.41
CA GLU A 161 -1.04 12.05 9.32
C GLU A 161 -0.15 11.80 8.09
N GLU A 162 0.03 10.53 7.70
CA GLU A 162 0.74 10.20 6.47
C GLU A 162 -0.04 10.67 5.23
N ALA A 163 -1.37 10.59 5.25
CA ALA A 163 -2.21 11.09 4.16
C ALA A 163 -2.10 12.62 4.01
N TYR A 164 -2.19 13.36 5.11
CA TYR A 164 -2.00 14.82 5.10
C TYR A 164 -0.62 15.22 4.60
N GLU A 165 0.40 14.49 4.99
CA GLU A 165 1.75 14.77 4.52
C GLU A 165 1.91 14.43 3.04
N LEU A 166 1.35 13.29 2.59
CA LEU A 166 1.39 12.87 1.18
C LEU A 166 0.69 13.92 0.29
N GLU A 167 -0.50 14.40 0.69
CA GLU A 167 -1.20 15.48 0.00
C GLU A 167 -0.31 16.73 -0.15
N ARG A 168 0.37 17.11 0.92
CA ARG A 168 1.23 18.30 0.94
C ARG A 168 2.46 18.18 0.04
N ILE A 169 3.06 16.99 -0.10
CA ILE A 169 4.31 16.80 -0.85
C ILE A 169 4.09 16.49 -2.32
N MET A 170 2.92 15.98 -2.70
CA MET A 170 2.57 15.71 -4.10
C MET A 170 2.16 17.01 -4.81
N LYS A 171 2.39 17.07 -6.12
CA LYS A 171 2.18 18.29 -6.91
C LYS A 171 0.70 18.61 -7.14
N ASP A 172 -0.10 17.58 -7.35
CA ASP A 172 -1.54 17.67 -7.67
C ASP A 172 -2.25 16.51 -6.98
N ALA A 173 -2.55 16.69 -5.70
CA ALA A 173 -3.23 15.71 -4.88
C ALA A 173 -4.33 16.37 -4.04
N GLY A 174 -5.45 15.67 -3.90
CA GLY A 174 -6.55 16.03 -3.02
C GLY A 174 -6.93 14.88 -2.11
N LEU A 175 -7.11 15.15 -0.81
CA LEU A 175 -7.45 14.17 0.21
C LEU A 175 -8.95 14.23 0.55
N VAL A 176 -9.58 13.06 0.54
CA VAL A 176 -10.94 12.86 1.06
C VAL A 176 -10.87 12.00 2.32
N VAL A 177 -11.18 12.62 3.44
CA VAL A 177 -11.18 11.99 4.76
C VAL A 177 -12.53 11.34 5.05
N TYR A 178 -12.51 10.14 5.59
CA TYR A 178 -13.66 9.37 6.06
C TYR A 178 -13.60 9.29 7.58
N ASP A 179 -14.40 10.12 8.21
CA ASP A 179 -14.41 10.21 9.67
C ASP A 179 -14.93 8.92 10.31
N GLY A 180 -14.26 8.45 11.36
CA GLY A 180 -14.55 7.20 12.04
C GLY A 180 -14.19 5.92 11.30
N SER A 181 -13.83 5.99 10.02
CA SER A 181 -13.51 4.81 9.20
C SER A 181 -12.08 4.31 9.41
N THR A 182 -11.90 3.01 9.14
CA THR A 182 -10.62 2.28 9.32
C THR A 182 -9.80 2.23 8.03
N HIS A 183 -8.84 1.28 7.96
CA HIS A 183 -8.03 0.99 6.78
C HIS A 183 -8.84 0.65 5.52
N TYR A 184 -10.10 0.29 5.68
CA TYR A 184 -11.03 -0.06 4.62
C TYR A 184 -12.13 0.99 4.39
N ALA A 185 -11.83 2.26 4.68
CA ALA A 185 -12.76 3.39 4.57
C ALA A 185 -13.58 3.39 3.26
N TYR A 186 -12.95 3.04 2.14
CA TYR A 186 -13.58 2.98 0.82
C TYR A 186 -14.68 1.89 0.70
N LEU A 187 -14.69 0.87 1.56
CA LEU A 187 -15.73 -0.16 1.64
C LEU A 187 -16.78 0.19 2.69
N GLU A 188 -16.37 0.84 3.78
CA GLU A 188 -17.23 1.19 4.90
C GLU A 188 -18.27 2.25 4.52
N ASP A 189 -17.91 3.20 3.63
CA ASP A 189 -18.85 4.11 2.99
C ASP A 189 -18.77 4.03 1.47
N LEU A 190 -19.31 2.95 0.92
CA LEU A 190 -19.29 2.68 -0.51
C LEU A 190 -20.04 3.74 -1.33
N GLY A 191 -21.11 4.31 -0.77
CA GLY A 191 -21.90 5.36 -1.43
C GLY A 191 -21.07 6.62 -1.69
N LYS A 192 -20.39 7.10 -0.66
CA LYS A 192 -19.46 8.23 -0.74
C LYS A 192 -18.32 7.93 -1.69
N THR A 193 -17.72 6.74 -1.57
CA THR A 193 -16.61 6.30 -2.43
C THR A 193 -16.99 6.30 -3.92
N ILE A 194 -18.14 5.76 -4.26
CA ILE A 194 -18.65 5.78 -5.66
C ILE A 194 -18.83 7.21 -6.16
N SER A 195 -19.39 8.09 -5.35
CA SER A 195 -19.62 9.49 -5.72
C SER A 195 -18.31 10.24 -5.94
N VAL A 196 -17.34 10.07 -5.04
CA VAL A 196 -16.01 10.67 -5.11
C VAL A 196 -15.25 10.16 -6.34
N LEU A 197 -15.23 8.85 -6.57
CA LEU A 197 -14.56 8.26 -7.72
C LEU A 197 -15.19 8.68 -9.04
N LYS A 198 -16.53 8.78 -9.12
CA LYS A 198 -17.21 9.30 -10.32
C LYS A 198 -16.81 10.74 -10.61
N SER A 199 -16.77 11.59 -9.58
CA SER A 199 -16.37 12.99 -9.76
C SER A 199 -14.93 13.13 -10.19
N PHE A 200 -14.04 12.28 -9.67
CA PHE A 200 -12.62 12.36 -9.95
C PHE A 200 -12.24 11.72 -11.28
N LEU A 201 -12.83 10.56 -11.65
CA LEU A 201 -12.43 9.81 -12.84
C LEU A 201 -13.04 10.35 -14.14
N ASN A 202 -14.18 11.00 -14.07
CA ASN A 202 -14.79 11.71 -15.21
C ASN A 202 -14.17 13.10 -15.34
#